data_a75f5432dd39a409f0cd53687c469bcd
#
_entry.id   a75f5432dd39a409f0cd53687c469bcd
#
_cell.length_a   1.000
_cell.length_b   1.000
_cell.length_c   1.000
_cell.angle_alpha   90.00
_cell.angle_beta   90.00
_cell.angle_gamma   90.00
#
_symmetry.space_group_name_H-M   'P 1'
#
loop_
_entity.id
_entity.type
_entity.pdbx_description
1 polymer ?
#
loop_
_entity_poly.entity_id
_entity_poly.type
_entity_poly.pdbx_seq_one_letter_code
_entity_poly.pdbx_strand_id
1 'polypeptide(L)'
;GWQAYLLTDTTGSYEEVPSNIVDYAIRDRRWVQGNIQHLGLLNVKGLKMANRLHFLFGAFAYISSLILFCMLALGTADALIRATSVPEFFVSEYQLFPSWQVARQDMMMVTMWGTAALLFLPKLLGITLALIKRRGEFGGAWSLLKGAAIELTMAVLIAPLMMFYHSYFVISVFVGHSVKWEAQEREGRKVPWKVAIKHTQIMSCLAVAWGVTTFYFTPSLFMWLLPVLVGMVLAAPVIRLTSSDKLGIAMRKWGVFVIDQEVNECKALKRLRVAMGYFAISQHKAEVPALPDNVWQSMPEQVLSQKPLPMRHRLPNSA
;
A
#
# COMPACT_ATOMS: atom_id res chain seq x y z
N GLY A 1 -4.16 -0.24 37.94
CA GLY A 1 -4.00 -0.05 36.51
C GLY A 1 -5.01 -0.84 35.70
N TRP A 2 -5.29 -0.35 34.53
CA TRP A 2 -6.15 -1.05 33.57
C TRP A 2 -5.39 -2.21 32.92
N GLN A 3 -6.07 -3.31 32.64
CA GLN A 3 -5.51 -4.44 31.91
C GLN A 3 -6.09 -4.45 30.50
N ALA A 4 -5.23 -4.65 29.49
CA ALA A 4 -5.64 -4.80 28.11
C ALA A 4 -5.52 -6.28 27.71
N TYR A 5 -6.57 -6.81 27.10
CA TYR A 5 -6.63 -8.18 26.60
C TYR A 5 -6.83 -8.17 25.09
N LEU A 6 -6.15 -9.09 24.41
CA LEU A 6 -6.38 -9.35 23.00
C LEU A 6 -7.45 -10.44 22.87
N LEU A 7 -8.56 -10.11 22.21
CA LEU A 7 -9.54 -11.12 21.80
C LEU A 7 -8.97 -11.89 20.62
N THR A 8 -8.92 -13.22 20.77
CA THR A 8 -8.43 -14.13 19.72
C THR A 8 -9.52 -14.54 18.73
N ASP A 9 -10.79 -14.38 19.11
CA ASP A 9 -11.92 -14.60 18.20
C ASP A 9 -12.26 -13.28 17.50
N THR A 10 -12.04 -13.27 16.19
CA THR A 10 -12.29 -12.10 15.32
C THR A 10 -13.57 -12.28 14.49
N THR A 11 -14.36 -13.31 14.76
CA THR A 11 -15.62 -13.60 14.03
C THR A 11 -16.59 -12.43 14.19
N GLY A 12 -17.02 -11.84 13.07
CA GLY A 12 -17.95 -10.72 13.08
C GLY A 12 -17.31 -9.34 13.24
N SER A 13 -15.97 -9.26 13.33
CA SER A 13 -15.21 -8.00 13.33
C SER A 13 -14.52 -7.80 12.00
N TYR A 14 -14.97 -6.82 11.22
CA TYR A 14 -14.46 -6.54 9.88
C TYR A 14 -14.08 -5.07 9.76
N GLU A 15 -12.98 -4.80 9.07
CA GLU A 15 -12.50 -3.45 8.75
C GLU A 15 -12.20 -3.38 7.25
N GLU A 16 -12.57 -2.26 6.64
CA GLU A 16 -12.21 -1.96 5.26
C GLU A 16 -10.96 -1.08 5.20
N VAL A 17 -10.08 -1.40 4.26
CA VAL A 17 -8.98 -0.51 3.89
C VAL A 17 -9.47 0.57 2.95
N PRO A 18 -8.83 1.77 2.91
CA PRO A 18 -9.16 2.80 1.94
C PRO A 18 -9.13 2.27 0.50
N SER A 19 -10.13 2.63 -0.28
CA SER A 19 -10.36 2.10 -1.63
C SER A 19 -9.38 2.60 -2.69
N ASN A 20 -8.56 3.59 -2.37
CA ASN A 20 -7.57 4.16 -3.27
C ASN A 20 -6.29 4.58 -2.54
N ILE A 21 -5.20 4.71 -3.30
CA ILE A 21 -3.86 5.00 -2.76
C ILE A 21 -3.79 6.38 -2.10
N VAL A 22 -4.56 7.38 -2.55
CA VAL A 22 -4.54 8.73 -1.96
C VAL A 22 -5.12 8.70 -0.55
N ASP A 23 -6.30 8.08 -0.38
CA ASP A 23 -6.95 7.96 0.92
C ASP A 23 -6.15 7.02 1.85
N TYR A 24 -5.51 5.99 1.28
CA TYR A 24 -4.56 5.14 1.99
C TYR A 24 -3.38 5.97 2.53
N ALA A 25 -2.75 6.81 1.70
CA ALA A 25 -1.64 7.65 2.12
C ALA A 25 -2.05 8.69 3.19
N ILE A 26 -3.27 9.26 3.09
CA ILE A 26 -3.81 10.16 4.12
C ILE A 26 -3.98 9.45 5.47
N ARG A 27 -4.51 8.21 5.46
CA ARG A 27 -4.60 7.38 6.67
C ARG A 27 -3.23 7.06 7.21
N ASP A 28 -2.32 6.64 6.34
CA ASP A 28 -0.98 6.17 6.71
C ASP A 28 -0.13 7.29 7.30
N ARG A 29 -0.31 8.53 6.83
CA ARG A 29 0.33 9.73 7.41
C ARG A 29 0.06 9.88 8.92
N ARG A 30 -1.15 9.55 9.37
CA ARG A 30 -1.51 9.57 10.81
C ARG A 30 -0.78 8.47 11.56
N TRP A 31 -0.66 7.30 10.96
CA TRP A 31 0.06 6.18 11.55
C TRP A 31 1.57 6.46 11.64
N VAL A 32 2.16 7.08 10.62
CA VAL A 32 3.55 7.56 10.64
C VAL A 32 3.75 8.47 11.85
N GLN A 33 2.90 9.48 12.03
CA GLN A 33 3.00 10.39 13.17
C GLN A 33 2.91 9.65 14.50
N GLY A 34 1.90 8.78 14.69
CA GLY A 34 1.72 8.02 15.93
C GLY A 34 2.92 7.12 16.23
N ASN A 35 3.42 6.38 15.25
CA ASN A 35 4.56 5.49 15.43
C ASN A 35 5.87 6.24 15.73
N ILE A 36 6.12 7.40 15.10
CA ILE A 36 7.30 8.22 15.40
C ILE A 36 7.18 8.83 16.81
N GLN A 37 6.00 9.29 17.22
CA GLN A 37 5.77 9.81 18.57
C GLN A 37 6.03 8.76 19.65
N HIS A 38 5.79 7.48 19.38
CA HIS A 38 6.11 6.39 20.30
C HIS A 38 7.61 6.29 20.63
N LEU A 39 8.50 6.81 19.78
CA LEU A 39 9.94 6.88 20.10
C LEU A 39 10.22 7.70 21.37
N GLY A 40 9.42 8.74 21.64
CA GLY A 40 9.51 9.52 22.88
C GLY A 40 9.16 8.74 24.15
N LEU A 41 8.49 7.58 23.99
CA LEU A 41 8.10 6.72 25.12
C LEU A 41 9.13 5.64 25.45
N LEU A 42 10.18 5.47 24.64
CA LEU A 42 11.15 4.37 24.82
C LEU A 42 11.82 4.35 26.20
N ASN A 43 12.00 5.52 26.84
CA ASN A 43 12.66 5.65 28.13
C ASN A 43 11.68 5.70 29.32
N VAL A 44 10.38 5.53 29.09
CA VAL A 44 9.38 5.56 30.16
C VAL A 44 9.58 4.38 31.12
N LYS A 45 9.55 4.65 32.41
CA LYS A 45 9.68 3.62 33.46
C LYS A 45 8.48 2.68 33.44
N GLY A 46 8.72 1.39 33.64
CA GLY A 46 7.66 0.35 33.68
C GLY A 46 7.36 -0.32 32.34
N LEU A 47 7.90 0.18 31.22
CA LEU A 47 7.80 -0.51 29.93
C LEU A 47 8.73 -1.73 29.87
N LYS A 48 8.16 -2.88 29.49
CA LYS A 48 8.93 -4.11 29.20
C LYS A 48 9.76 -3.94 27.93
N MET A 49 10.87 -4.65 27.82
CA MET A 49 11.74 -4.62 26.63
C MET A 49 10.99 -4.93 25.33
N ALA A 50 10.08 -5.91 25.37
CA ALA A 50 9.24 -6.26 24.23
C ALA A 50 8.42 -5.06 23.70
N ASN A 51 7.85 -4.24 24.60
CA ASN A 51 7.08 -3.06 24.21
C ASN A 51 7.98 -1.97 23.58
N ARG A 52 9.19 -1.79 24.11
CA ARG A 52 10.19 -0.86 23.55
C ARG A 52 10.60 -1.26 22.13
N LEU A 53 10.88 -2.56 21.92
CA LEU A 53 11.18 -3.09 20.60
C LEU A 53 10.00 -2.93 19.64
N HIS A 54 8.78 -3.14 20.12
CA HIS A 54 7.58 -2.95 19.30
C HIS A 54 7.42 -1.49 18.84
N PHE A 55 7.61 -0.52 19.73
CA PHE A 55 7.60 0.90 19.36
C PHE A 55 8.73 1.26 18.39
N LEU A 56 9.90 0.71 18.60
CA LEU A 56 11.04 0.92 17.72
C LEU A 56 10.74 0.37 16.31
N PHE A 57 10.27 -0.88 16.20
CA PHE A 57 9.92 -1.48 14.92
C PHE A 57 8.76 -0.76 14.24
N GLY A 58 7.76 -0.28 14.98
CA GLY A 58 6.68 0.53 14.43
C GLY A 58 7.18 1.82 13.78
N ALA A 59 8.11 2.54 14.42
CA ALA A 59 8.72 3.73 13.82
C ALA A 59 9.64 3.39 12.65
N PHE A 60 10.45 2.32 12.77
CA PHE A 60 11.35 1.87 11.71
C PHE A 60 10.62 1.42 10.44
N ALA A 61 9.40 0.91 10.55
CA ALA A 61 8.58 0.56 9.40
C ALA A 61 8.41 1.74 8.42
N TYR A 62 8.43 2.96 8.91
CA TYR A 62 8.31 4.18 8.10
C TYR A 62 9.65 4.87 7.84
N ILE A 63 10.52 4.95 8.85
CA ILE A 63 11.84 5.57 8.74
C ILE A 63 12.70 4.85 7.71
N SER A 64 12.55 3.54 7.56
CA SER A 64 13.24 2.74 6.53
C SER A 64 13.02 3.25 5.10
N SER A 65 11.84 3.81 4.81
CA SER A 65 11.55 4.42 3.51
C SER A 65 12.41 5.67 3.26
N LEU A 66 12.58 6.52 4.29
CA LEU A 66 13.45 7.68 4.21
C LEU A 66 14.92 7.27 4.08
N ILE A 67 15.36 6.27 4.83
CA ILE A 67 16.73 5.74 4.74
C ILE A 67 16.99 5.21 3.33
N LEU A 68 16.06 4.43 2.77
CA LEU A 68 16.17 3.91 1.40
C LEU A 68 16.23 5.05 0.37
N PHE A 69 15.37 6.05 0.49
CA PHE A 69 15.37 7.22 -0.40
C PHE A 69 16.71 7.96 -0.32
N CYS A 70 17.21 8.23 0.88
CA CYS A 70 18.52 8.86 1.07
C CYS A 70 19.67 8.01 0.53
N MET A 71 19.63 6.69 0.73
CA MET A 71 20.64 5.78 0.19
C MET A 71 20.67 5.79 -1.34
N LEU A 72 19.53 5.80 -2.00
CA LEU A 72 19.44 5.90 -3.46
C LEU A 72 19.93 7.27 -3.96
N ALA A 73 19.58 8.36 -3.27
CA ALA A 73 20.01 9.71 -3.62
C ALA A 73 21.52 9.89 -3.44
N LEU A 74 22.07 9.46 -2.29
CA LEU A 74 23.52 9.55 -2.02
C LEU A 74 24.33 8.64 -2.94
N GLY A 75 23.83 7.42 -3.22
CA GLY A 75 24.47 6.52 -4.19
C GLY A 75 24.47 7.10 -5.60
N THR A 76 23.41 7.82 -5.98
CA THR A 76 23.38 8.55 -7.25
C THR A 76 24.37 9.70 -7.26
N ALA A 77 24.44 10.47 -6.17
CA ALA A 77 25.40 11.58 -6.06
C ALA A 77 26.85 11.08 -6.15
N ASP A 78 27.19 10.01 -5.45
CA ASP A 78 28.53 9.39 -5.55
C ASP A 78 28.84 8.91 -6.97
N ALA A 79 27.89 8.25 -7.64
CA ALA A 79 28.06 7.80 -9.02
C ALA A 79 28.26 8.97 -10.00
N LEU A 80 27.52 10.06 -9.82
CA LEU A 80 27.64 11.27 -10.62
C LEU A 80 28.99 11.96 -10.40
N ILE A 81 29.44 12.10 -9.15
CA ILE A 81 30.75 12.66 -8.82
C ILE A 81 31.86 11.84 -9.50
N ARG A 82 31.80 10.51 -9.41
CA ARG A 82 32.78 9.64 -10.06
C ARG A 82 32.73 9.74 -11.58
N ALA A 83 31.55 9.86 -12.17
CA ALA A 83 31.41 9.98 -13.63
C ALA A 83 31.94 11.31 -14.19
N THR A 84 31.95 12.39 -13.37
CA THR A 84 32.38 13.71 -13.76
C THR A 84 33.80 14.08 -13.28
N SER A 85 34.37 13.30 -12.34
CA SER A 85 35.74 13.50 -11.84
C SER A 85 36.76 12.86 -12.76
N VAL A 86 37.91 13.50 -12.89
CA VAL A 86 39.07 12.92 -13.59
C VAL A 86 39.65 11.81 -12.68
N PRO A 87 39.80 10.57 -13.15
CA PRO A 87 40.34 9.52 -12.32
C PRO A 87 41.83 9.76 -12.03
N GLU A 88 42.15 10.02 -10.77
CA GLU A 88 43.53 10.06 -10.29
C GLU A 88 43.99 8.62 -10.00
N PHE A 89 44.88 8.12 -10.86
CA PHE A 89 45.44 6.78 -10.69
C PHE A 89 46.66 6.77 -9.75
N PHE A 90 47.31 7.88 -9.54
CA PHE A 90 48.48 8.02 -8.67
C PHE A 90 48.17 9.01 -7.55
N VAL A 91 47.93 8.47 -6.36
CA VAL A 91 47.46 9.24 -5.19
C VAL A 91 48.64 9.79 -4.36
N SER A 92 49.83 9.22 -4.50
CA SER A 92 51.02 9.63 -3.76
C SER A 92 52.23 9.82 -4.69
N GLU A 93 53.10 10.76 -4.32
CA GLU A 93 54.41 10.91 -4.94
C GLU A 93 55.18 9.61 -4.74
N TYR A 94 55.84 9.09 -5.78
CA TYR A 94 56.57 7.79 -5.81
C TYR A 94 55.69 6.52 -5.86
N GLN A 95 54.43 6.60 -6.17
CA GLN A 95 53.59 5.42 -6.40
C GLN A 95 54.00 4.76 -7.72
N LEU A 96 54.53 3.49 -7.63
CA LEU A 96 55.02 2.74 -8.80
C LEU A 96 53.90 2.05 -9.60
N PHE A 97 52.76 1.82 -8.99
CA PHE A 97 51.58 1.17 -9.61
C PHE A 97 50.35 2.02 -9.46
N PRO A 98 49.49 2.10 -10.50
CA PRO A 98 48.23 2.85 -10.41
C PRO A 98 47.29 2.21 -9.37
N SER A 99 46.65 3.04 -8.54
CA SER A 99 45.57 2.62 -7.66
C SER A 99 44.29 2.53 -8.47
N TRP A 100 43.88 1.34 -8.80
CA TRP A 100 42.61 1.12 -9.47
C TRP A 100 41.45 1.27 -8.45
N GLN A 101 40.50 2.12 -8.77
CA GLN A 101 39.23 2.16 -8.00
C GLN A 101 38.43 0.89 -8.32
N VAL A 102 38.61 -0.14 -7.53
CA VAL A 102 37.86 -1.40 -7.70
C VAL A 102 36.48 -1.24 -7.11
N ALA A 103 35.46 -1.18 -7.96
CA ALA A 103 34.08 -1.29 -7.50
C ALA A 103 33.87 -2.72 -6.93
N ARG A 104 33.46 -2.83 -5.66
CA ARG A 104 33.17 -4.10 -4.98
C ARG A 104 31.85 -4.70 -5.51
N GLN A 105 31.85 -5.12 -6.79
CA GLN A 105 30.69 -5.73 -7.44
C GLN A 105 30.21 -7.00 -6.71
N ASP A 106 31.11 -7.74 -6.13
CA ASP A 106 30.85 -8.91 -5.30
C ASP A 106 29.92 -8.58 -4.13
N MET A 107 30.26 -7.54 -3.34
CA MET A 107 29.43 -7.11 -2.21
C MET A 107 28.08 -6.55 -2.66
N MET A 108 28.07 -5.80 -3.75
CA MET A 108 26.83 -5.28 -4.32
C MET A 108 25.88 -6.41 -4.72
N MET A 109 26.39 -7.45 -5.38
CA MET A 109 25.60 -8.63 -5.76
C MET A 109 25.09 -9.41 -4.55
N VAL A 110 25.93 -9.63 -3.54
CA VAL A 110 25.51 -10.31 -2.29
C VAL A 110 24.41 -9.53 -1.59
N THR A 111 24.54 -8.21 -1.48
CA THR A 111 23.52 -7.35 -0.86
C THR A 111 22.21 -7.36 -1.67
N MET A 112 22.31 -7.29 -2.99
CA MET A 112 21.15 -7.33 -3.88
C MET A 112 20.39 -8.66 -3.75
N TRP A 113 21.10 -9.80 -3.86
CA TRP A 113 20.46 -11.12 -3.77
C TRP A 113 19.95 -11.41 -2.36
N GLY A 114 20.66 -10.97 -1.32
CA GLY A 114 20.21 -11.06 0.07
C GLY A 114 18.91 -10.27 0.29
N THR A 115 18.86 -9.03 -0.19
CA THR A 115 17.65 -8.20 -0.13
C THR A 115 16.50 -8.80 -0.93
N ALA A 116 16.76 -9.27 -2.14
CA ALA A 116 15.76 -9.94 -2.97
C ALA A 116 15.21 -11.21 -2.27
N ALA A 117 16.07 -12.01 -1.68
CA ALA A 117 15.65 -13.19 -0.93
C ALA A 117 14.75 -12.81 0.27
N LEU A 118 15.15 -11.82 1.06
CA LEU A 118 14.36 -11.36 2.20
C LEU A 118 12.96 -10.82 1.79
N LEU A 119 12.87 -10.15 0.65
CA LEU A 119 11.61 -9.58 0.15
C LEU A 119 10.71 -10.63 -0.52
N PHE A 120 11.27 -11.51 -1.34
CA PHE A 120 10.49 -12.40 -2.18
C PHE A 120 10.29 -13.80 -1.60
N LEU A 121 11.24 -14.31 -0.82
CA LEU A 121 11.15 -15.68 -0.30
C LEU A 121 9.91 -15.93 0.56
N PRO A 122 9.54 -15.06 1.53
CA PRO A 122 8.31 -15.26 2.31
C PRO A 122 7.05 -15.29 1.43
N LYS A 123 7.00 -14.42 0.40
CA LYS A 123 5.90 -14.39 -0.56
C LYS A 123 5.83 -15.67 -1.40
N LEU A 124 6.96 -16.12 -1.93
CA LEU A 124 7.04 -17.36 -2.70
C LEU A 124 6.63 -18.58 -1.86
N LEU A 125 7.08 -18.64 -0.61
CA LEU A 125 6.67 -19.69 0.32
C LEU A 125 5.17 -19.64 0.60
N GLY A 126 4.59 -18.44 0.81
CA GLY A 126 3.16 -18.24 1.00
C GLY A 126 2.34 -18.70 -0.21
N ILE A 127 2.74 -18.32 -1.43
CA ILE A 127 2.11 -18.75 -2.67
C ILE A 127 2.20 -20.28 -2.84
N THR A 128 3.37 -20.87 -2.60
CA THR A 128 3.59 -22.31 -2.69
C THR A 128 2.70 -23.06 -1.69
N LEU A 129 2.63 -22.58 -0.45
CA LEU A 129 1.76 -23.17 0.57
C LEU A 129 0.28 -23.09 0.18
N ALA A 130 -0.16 -21.95 -0.35
CA ALA A 130 -1.53 -21.77 -0.82
C ALA A 130 -1.85 -22.67 -2.02
N LEU A 131 -0.92 -22.84 -2.97
CA LEU A 131 -1.06 -23.75 -4.11
C LEU A 131 -1.22 -25.21 -3.68
N ILE A 132 -0.45 -25.64 -2.66
CA ILE A 132 -0.47 -27.03 -2.19
C ILE A 132 -1.72 -27.31 -1.34
N LYS A 133 -2.04 -26.42 -0.39
CA LYS A 133 -3.01 -26.71 0.66
C LYS A 133 -4.37 -26.03 0.48
N ARG A 134 -4.43 -24.86 -0.16
CA ARG A 134 -5.60 -23.96 -0.12
C ARG A 134 -6.02 -23.40 -1.49
N ARG A 135 -5.56 -23.97 -2.59
CA ARG A 135 -5.82 -23.43 -3.96
C ARG A 135 -7.31 -23.23 -4.26
N GLY A 136 -8.19 -24.06 -3.68
CA GLY A 136 -9.64 -23.96 -3.88
C GLY A 136 -10.23 -22.67 -3.30
N GLU A 137 -9.68 -22.16 -2.20
CA GLU A 137 -10.15 -20.95 -1.53
C GLU A 137 -9.84 -19.66 -2.34
N PHE A 138 -8.93 -19.76 -3.28
CA PHE A 138 -8.51 -18.65 -4.13
C PHE A 138 -8.97 -18.80 -5.61
N GLY A 139 -10.01 -19.60 -5.85
CA GLY A 139 -10.55 -19.81 -7.19
C GLY A 139 -9.67 -20.67 -8.11
N GLY A 140 -8.76 -21.49 -7.51
CA GLY A 140 -7.88 -22.41 -8.22
C GLY A 140 -6.46 -21.90 -8.45
N ALA A 141 -5.57 -22.79 -8.90
CA ALA A 141 -4.14 -22.49 -9.06
C ALA A 141 -3.87 -21.34 -10.04
N TRP A 142 -4.57 -21.30 -11.18
CA TRP A 142 -4.40 -20.24 -12.17
C TRP A 142 -4.86 -18.87 -11.66
N SER A 143 -5.96 -18.79 -10.93
CA SER A 143 -6.42 -17.55 -10.29
C SER A 143 -5.40 -17.04 -9.30
N LEU A 144 -4.87 -17.91 -8.45
CA LEU A 144 -3.84 -17.58 -7.48
C LEU A 144 -2.56 -17.08 -8.16
N LEU A 145 -2.05 -17.76 -9.17
CA LEU A 145 -0.84 -17.37 -9.90
C LEU A 145 -1.00 -16.04 -10.65
N LYS A 146 -2.13 -15.84 -11.34
CA LYS A 146 -2.45 -14.56 -12.01
C LYS A 146 -2.51 -13.43 -10.98
N GLY A 147 -3.21 -13.67 -9.86
CA GLY A 147 -3.31 -12.70 -8.78
C GLY A 147 -1.94 -12.33 -8.21
N ALA A 148 -1.09 -13.33 -7.95
CA ALA A 148 0.26 -13.12 -7.46
C ALA A 148 1.16 -12.34 -8.44
N ALA A 149 1.07 -12.63 -9.74
CA ALA A 149 1.85 -11.92 -10.76
C ALA A 149 1.43 -10.45 -10.88
N ILE A 150 0.12 -10.18 -10.91
CA ILE A 150 -0.39 -8.80 -10.97
C ILE A 150 -0.07 -8.05 -9.67
N GLU A 151 -0.22 -8.70 -8.51
CA GLU A 151 0.10 -8.11 -7.21
C GLU A 151 1.59 -7.74 -7.13
N LEU A 152 2.48 -8.62 -7.60
CA LEU A 152 3.92 -8.33 -7.65
C LEU A 152 4.22 -7.14 -8.55
N THR A 153 3.61 -7.07 -9.73
CA THR A 153 3.76 -5.93 -10.65
C THR A 153 3.28 -4.63 -10.00
N MET A 154 2.10 -4.66 -9.37
CA MET A 154 1.57 -3.51 -8.66
C MET A 154 2.45 -3.11 -7.47
N ALA A 155 2.98 -4.07 -6.71
CA ALA A 155 3.91 -3.81 -5.62
C ALA A 155 5.16 -3.08 -6.08
N VAL A 156 5.76 -3.48 -7.20
CA VAL A 156 6.93 -2.79 -7.80
C VAL A 156 6.59 -1.36 -8.20
N LEU A 157 5.39 -1.10 -8.75
CA LEU A 157 4.97 0.24 -9.15
C LEU A 157 4.57 1.12 -7.97
N ILE A 158 3.95 0.55 -6.93
CA ILE A 158 3.45 1.30 -5.77
C ILE A 158 4.56 1.54 -4.73
N ALA A 159 5.53 0.64 -4.60
CA ALA A 159 6.57 0.75 -3.58
C ALA A 159 7.37 2.08 -3.66
N PRO A 160 7.83 2.57 -4.83
CA PRO A 160 8.51 3.86 -4.93
C PRO A 160 7.62 5.06 -4.58
N LEU A 161 6.33 4.97 -4.92
CA LEU A 161 5.33 5.96 -4.56
C LEU A 161 5.17 6.06 -3.03
N MET A 162 5.03 4.91 -2.37
CA MET A 162 4.91 4.86 -0.91
C MET A 162 6.23 5.25 -0.22
N MET A 163 7.37 4.86 -0.76
CA MET A 163 8.69 5.31 -0.28
C MET A 163 8.77 6.84 -0.24
N PHE A 164 8.34 7.51 -1.32
CA PHE A 164 8.35 8.97 -1.40
C PHE A 164 7.37 9.60 -0.39
N TYR A 165 6.14 9.07 -0.28
CA TYR A 165 5.17 9.57 0.69
C TYR A 165 5.63 9.37 2.13
N HIS A 166 6.10 8.18 2.49
CA HIS A 166 6.60 7.91 3.85
C HIS A 166 7.79 8.80 4.18
N SER A 167 8.73 9.00 3.25
CA SER A 167 9.87 9.90 3.43
C SER A 167 9.41 11.33 3.73
N TYR A 168 8.47 11.84 2.94
CA TYR A 168 7.87 13.15 3.17
C TYR A 168 7.15 13.24 4.52
N PHE A 169 6.38 12.21 4.90
CA PHE A 169 5.64 12.18 6.17
C PHE A 169 6.59 12.13 7.36
N VAL A 170 7.63 11.30 7.29
CA VAL A 170 8.67 11.20 8.34
C VAL A 170 9.36 12.54 8.54
N ILE A 171 9.81 13.18 7.48
CA ILE A 171 10.43 14.53 7.54
C ILE A 171 9.43 15.53 8.14
N SER A 172 8.18 15.52 7.67
CA SER A 172 7.11 16.41 8.15
C SER A 172 6.91 16.30 9.67
N VAL A 173 6.94 15.08 10.22
CA VAL A 173 6.81 14.86 11.67
C VAL A 173 8.03 15.36 12.43
N PHE A 174 9.24 15.11 11.95
CA PHE A 174 10.47 15.60 12.58
C PHE A 174 10.60 17.13 12.58
N VAL A 175 10.05 17.79 11.56
CA VAL A 175 9.97 19.27 11.48
C VAL A 175 8.84 19.84 12.34
N GLY A 176 8.04 18.99 13.00
CA GLY A 176 6.99 19.42 13.92
C GLY A 176 5.62 19.67 13.31
N HIS A 177 5.39 19.28 12.05
CA HIS A 177 4.06 19.40 11.45
C HIS A 177 3.14 18.29 11.95
N SER A 178 2.11 18.67 12.71
CA SER A 178 1.10 17.74 13.19
C SER A 178 0.00 17.51 12.14
N VAL A 179 -0.52 16.29 12.10
CA VAL A 179 -1.66 15.92 11.25
C VAL A 179 -2.96 16.10 12.04
N LYS A 180 -3.91 16.84 11.46
CA LYS A 180 -5.26 16.96 12.03
C LYS A 180 -6.05 15.67 11.78
N TRP A 181 -6.91 15.31 12.74
CA TRP A 181 -7.87 14.23 12.58
C TRP A 181 -9.05 14.73 11.73
N GLU A 182 -9.07 14.29 10.49
CA GLU A 182 -10.21 14.46 9.59
C GLU A 182 -10.97 13.14 9.48
N ALA A 183 -12.28 13.21 9.28
CA ALA A 183 -13.08 12.02 9.03
C ALA A 183 -12.55 11.29 7.79
N GLN A 184 -12.34 9.98 7.91
CA GLN A 184 -11.91 9.17 6.79
C GLN A 184 -13.10 8.94 5.86
N GLU A 185 -12.95 9.23 4.57
CA GLU A 185 -13.93 8.82 3.56
C GLU A 185 -13.95 7.29 3.47
N ARG A 186 -15.13 6.72 3.68
CA ARG A 186 -15.35 5.27 3.66
C ARG A 186 -15.97 4.79 2.36
N GLU A 187 -16.59 5.70 1.60
CA GLU A 187 -17.17 5.37 0.31
C GLU A 187 -16.08 5.26 -0.76
N GLY A 188 -16.12 4.18 -1.53
CA GLY A 188 -15.23 3.98 -2.66
C GLY A 188 -15.39 5.09 -3.69
N ARG A 189 -14.34 5.88 -3.91
CA ARG A 189 -14.35 6.95 -4.90
C ARG A 189 -13.27 6.75 -5.95
N LYS A 190 -13.63 7.00 -7.19
CA LYS A 190 -12.70 7.08 -8.29
C LYS A 190 -11.91 8.38 -8.21
N VAL A 191 -10.59 8.30 -8.11
CA VAL A 191 -9.72 9.49 -8.06
C VAL A 191 -9.68 10.17 -9.42
N PRO A 192 -10.09 11.45 -9.57
CA PRO A 192 -9.97 12.18 -10.84
C PRO A 192 -8.50 12.40 -11.23
N TRP A 193 -8.21 12.50 -12.54
CA TRP A 193 -6.86 12.77 -13.03
C TRP A 193 -6.23 14.02 -12.42
N LYS A 194 -7.00 15.11 -12.28
CA LYS A 194 -6.53 16.35 -11.66
C LYS A 194 -6.01 16.15 -10.23
N VAL A 195 -6.71 15.31 -9.46
CA VAL A 195 -6.31 14.98 -8.07
C VAL A 195 -5.08 14.09 -8.08
N ALA A 196 -5.06 13.02 -8.91
CA ALA A 196 -3.91 12.13 -9.01
C ALA A 196 -2.64 12.88 -9.39
N ILE A 197 -2.70 13.74 -10.41
CA ILE A 197 -1.56 14.55 -10.86
C ILE A 197 -1.12 15.53 -9.75
N LYS A 198 -2.06 16.21 -9.10
CA LYS A 198 -1.74 17.15 -8.01
C LYS A 198 -0.94 16.48 -6.89
N HIS A 199 -1.31 15.25 -6.54
CA HIS A 199 -0.63 14.51 -5.47
C HIS A 199 0.72 13.90 -5.89
N THR A 200 0.99 13.73 -7.19
CA THR A 200 2.19 13.04 -7.67
C THR A 200 3.14 13.90 -8.48
N GLN A 201 2.75 15.13 -8.87
CA GLN A 201 3.52 15.97 -9.79
C GLN A 201 4.98 16.20 -9.34
N ILE A 202 5.20 16.54 -8.06
CA ILE A 202 6.56 16.79 -7.53
C ILE A 202 7.43 15.54 -7.65
N MET A 203 6.87 14.41 -7.25
CA MET A 203 7.53 13.11 -7.32
C MET A 203 7.85 12.71 -8.77
N SER A 204 6.88 12.88 -9.68
CA SER A 204 7.08 12.54 -11.10
C SER A 204 8.10 13.46 -11.77
N CYS A 205 8.07 14.76 -11.48
CA CYS A 205 9.09 15.69 -11.97
C CYS A 205 10.49 15.35 -11.45
N LEU A 206 10.59 15.03 -10.15
CA LEU A 206 11.85 14.58 -9.55
C LEU A 206 12.36 13.32 -10.24
N ALA A 207 11.49 12.32 -10.46
CA ALA A 207 11.86 11.07 -11.11
C ALA A 207 12.33 11.27 -12.56
N VAL A 208 11.68 12.17 -13.31
CA VAL A 208 12.11 12.49 -14.69
C VAL A 208 13.47 13.17 -14.67
N ALA A 209 13.67 14.19 -13.81
CA ALA A 209 14.95 14.86 -13.69
C ALA A 209 16.08 13.91 -13.28
N TRP A 210 15.80 13.06 -12.29
CA TRP A 210 16.72 12.02 -11.81
C TRP A 210 17.05 11.01 -12.91
N GLY A 211 16.02 10.54 -13.63
CA GLY A 211 16.19 9.60 -14.75
C GLY A 211 17.01 10.19 -15.90
N VAL A 212 16.73 11.43 -16.32
CA VAL A 212 17.49 12.11 -17.36
C VAL A 212 18.95 12.27 -16.95
N THR A 213 19.20 12.73 -15.71
CA THR A 213 20.57 12.93 -15.22
C THR A 213 21.34 11.59 -15.19
N THR A 214 20.76 10.53 -14.63
CA THR A 214 21.43 9.22 -14.55
C THR A 214 21.58 8.57 -15.92
N PHE A 215 20.64 8.75 -16.83
CA PHE A 215 20.73 8.25 -18.20
C PHE A 215 21.95 8.81 -18.94
N TYR A 216 22.19 10.12 -18.83
CA TYR A 216 23.31 10.76 -19.53
C TYR A 216 24.65 10.51 -18.87
N PHE A 217 24.74 10.58 -17.54
CA PHE A 217 26.03 10.53 -16.84
C PHE A 217 26.40 9.13 -16.34
N THR A 218 25.41 8.30 -15.99
CA THR A 218 25.62 6.99 -15.37
C THR A 218 24.63 5.95 -15.90
N PRO A 219 24.71 5.55 -17.19
CA PRO A 219 23.72 4.64 -17.81
C PRO A 219 23.53 3.30 -17.07
N SER A 220 24.61 2.76 -16.51
CA SER A 220 24.54 1.52 -15.73
C SER A 220 23.68 1.69 -14.48
N LEU A 221 23.81 2.80 -13.74
CA LEU A 221 23.00 3.11 -12.57
C LEU A 221 21.55 3.38 -12.97
N PHE A 222 21.32 4.08 -14.10
CA PHE A 222 19.99 4.29 -14.63
C PHE A 222 19.20 2.99 -14.78
N MET A 223 19.81 1.94 -15.32
CA MET A 223 19.14 0.65 -15.48
C MET A 223 18.74 0.02 -14.14
N TRP A 224 19.55 0.19 -13.11
CA TRP A 224 19.22 -0.28 -11.75
C TRP A 224 18.13 0.56 -11.08
N LEU A 225 18.11 1.85 -11.34
CA LEU A 225 17.06 2.75 -10.81
C LEU A 225 15.75 2.66 -11.59
N LEU A 226 15.73 2.06 -12.78
CA LEU A 226 14.58 2.05 -13.66
C LEU A 226 13.26 1.61 -12.98
N PRO A 227 13.19 0.54 -12.16
CA PRO A 227 11.96 0.17 -11.48
C PRO A 227 11.45 1.26 -10.54
N VAL A 228 12.34 1.96 -9.85
CA VAL A 228 11.99 3.07 -8.94
C VAL A 228 11.50 4.27 -9.73
N LEU A 229 12.22 4.66 -10.76
CA LEU A 229 11.87 5.80 -11.61
C LEU A 229 10.54 5.59 -12.33
N VAL A 230 10.31 4.41 -12.90
CA VAL A 230 9.05 4.05 -13.57
C VAL A 230 7.88 4.11 -12.59
N GLY A 231 8.01 3.57 -11.38
CA GLY A 231 6.96 3.64 -10.36
C GLY A 231 6.62 5.07 -9.96
N MET A 232 7.63 5.95 -9.83
CA MET A 232 7.42 7.37 -9.51
C MET A 232 6.82 8.16 -10.69
N VAL A 233 7.23 7.91 -11.92
CA VAL A 233 6.69 8.58 -13.11
C VAL A 233 5.26 8.14 -13.39
N LEU A 234 4.97 6.85 -13.26
CA LEU A 234 3.64 6.28 -13.48
C LEU A 234 2.70 6.40 -12.28
N ALA A 235 3.07 7.13 -11.24
CA ALA A 235 2.25 7.24 -10.02
C ALA A 235 0.83 7.77 -10.27
N ALA A 236 0.66 8.82 -11.09
CA ALA A 236 -0.68 9.34 -11.40
C ALA A 236 -1.55 8.33 -12.17
N PRO A 237 -1.09 7.68 -13.26
CA PRO A 237 -1.80 6.58 -13.90
C PRO A 237 -2.14 5.43 -12.94
N VAL A 238 -1.21 5.01 -12.09
CA VAL A 238 -1.41 3.92 -11.12
C VAL A 238 -2.53 4.28 -10.14
N ILE A 239 -2.49 5.46 -9.52
CA ILE A 239 -3.54 5.95 -8.62
C ILE A 239 -4.89 5.96 -9.33
N ARG A 240 -4.92 6.47 -10.56
CA ARG A 240 -6.15 6.62 -11.33
C ARG A 240 -6.76 5.28 -11.75
N LEU A 241 -5.94 4.33 -12.18
CA LEU A 241 -6.37 3.01 -12.61
C LEU A 241 -6.81 2.15 -11.43
N THR A 242 -6.02 2.12 -10.34
CA THR A 242 -6.33 1.30 -9.16
C THR A 242 -7.55 1.80 -8.38
N SER A 243 -7.95 3.07 -8.55
CA SER A 243 -9.19 3.61 -7.97
C SER A 243 -10.45 3.36 -8.82
N SER A 244 -10.36 2.56 -9.90
CA SER A 244 -11.47 2.37 -10.84
C SER A 244 -12.30 1.12 -10.52
N ASP A 245 -13.58 1.30 -10.17
CA ASP A 245 -14.52 0.20 -9.94
C ASP A 245 -14.64 -0.73 -11.17
N LYS A 246 -14.61 -0.14 -12.38
CA LYS A 246 -14.66 -0.93 -13.62
C LYS A 246 -13.48 -1.89 -13.73
N LEU A 247 -12.28 -1.44 -13.34
CA LEU A 247 -11.09 -2.29 -13.34
C LEU A 247 -11.20 -3.37 -12.25
N GLY A 248 -11.66 -3.02 -11.04
CA GLY A 248 -11.90 -3.99 -9.96
C GLY A 248 -12.88 -5.09 -10.37
N ILE A 249 -14.01 -4.71 -11.00
CA ILE A 249 -15.00 -5.66 -11.52
C ILE A 249 -14.39 -6.54 -12.62
N ALA A 250 -13.60 -5.98 -13.53
CA ALA A 250 -12.93 -6.75 -14.58
C ALA A 250 -11.93 -7.75 -13.99
N MET A 251 -11.11 -7.33 -13.04
CA MET A 251 -10.15 -8.19 -12.33
C MET A 251 -10.85 -9.35 -11.63
N ARG A 252 -11.96 -9.08 -10.94
CA ARG A 252 -12.78 -10.12 -10.32
C ARG A 252 -13.34 -11.12 -11.35
N LYS A 253 -13.85 -10.64 -12.49
CA LYS A 253 -14.32 -11.51 -13.59
C LYS A 253 -13.21 -12.39 -14.16
N TRP A 254 -11.98 -11.92 -14.17
CA TRP A 254 -10.80 -12.68 -14.56
C TRP A 254 -10.30 -13.65 -13.48
N GLY A 255 -10.94 -13.67 -12.32
CA GLY A 255 -10.54 -14.48 -11.17
C GLY A 255 -9.24 -14.01 -10.54
N VAL A 256 -8.94 -12.70 -10.59
CA VAL A 256 -7.76 -12.09 -9.97
C VAL A 256 -8.16 -11.53 -8.61
N PHE A 257 -7.29 -11.71 -7.59
CA PHE A 257 -7.51 -11.29 -6.21
C PHE A 257 -8.76 -11.89 -5.55
N VAL A 258 -9.14 -13.07 -5.96
CA VAL A 258 -10.25 -13.81 -5.35
C VAL A 258 -9.84 -14.28 -3.96
N ILE A 259 -10.70 -14.08 -2.97
CA ILE A 259 -10.51 -14.49 -1.58
C ILE A 259 -11.53 -15.54 -1.19
N ASP A 260 -11.27 -16.26 -0.09
CA ASP A 260 -12.13 -17.35 0.38
C ASP A 260 -13.59 -16.90 0.58
N GLN A 261 -13.80 -15.72 1.15
CA GLN A 261 -15.15 -15.15 1.36
C GLN A 261 -15.92 -14.89 0.07
N GLU A 262 -15.24 -14.76 -1.07
CA GLU A 262 -15.87 -14.61 -2.38
C GLU A 262 -16.18 -15.97 -3.04
N VAL A 263 -15.37 -16.99 -2.74
CA VAL A 263 -15.60 -18.37 -3.22
C VAL A 263 -16.63 -19.07 -2.33
N ASN A 264 -16.45 -18.97 -1.02
CA ASN A 264 -17.29 -19.59 0.02
C ASN A 264 -18.03 -18.50 0.79
N GLU A 265 -18.94 -17.81 0.10
CA GLU A 265 -19.66 -16.68 0.64
C GLU A 265 -20.42 -17.03 1.92
N CYS A 266 -20.15 -16.30 3.00
CA CYS A 266 -20.82 -16.49 4.26
C CYS A 266 -22.33 -16.15 4.17
N LYS A 267 -23.13 -16.73 5.09
CA LYS A 267 -24.59 -16.53 5.09
C LYS A 267 -25.00 -15.04 5.15
N ALA A 268 -24.25 -14.23 5.90
CA ALA A 268 -24.53 -12.80 6.04
C ALA A 268 -24.36 -12.04 4.71
N LEU A 269 -23.27 -12.31 3.98
CA LEU A 269 -23.03 -11.69 2.66
C LEU A 269 -24.06 -12.15 1.62
N LYS A 270 -24.45 -13.44 1.63
CA LYS A 270 -25.54 -13.93 0.76
C LYS A 270 -26.84 -13.18 1.01
N ARG A 271 -27.20 -12.99 2.29
CA ARG A 271 -28.41 -12.24 2.69
C ARG A 271 -28.32 -10.78 2.26
N LEU A 272 -27.18 -10.12 2.51
CA LEU A 272 -26.95 -8.73 2.10
C LEU A 272 -27.12 -8.60 0.59
N ARG A 273 -26.51 -9.47 -0.21
CA ARG A 273 -26.62 -9.43 -1.68
C ARG A 273 -28.06 -9.60 -2.17
N VAL A 274 -28.81 -10.52 -1.56
CA VAL A 274 -30.24 -10.71 -1.85
C VAL A 274 -31.00 -9.44 -1.49
N ALA A 275 -30.80 -8.87 -0.29
CA ALA A 275 -31.46 -7.63 0.13
C ALA A 275 -31.13 -6.45 -0.78
N MET A 276 -29.87 -6.27 -1.18
CA MET A 276 -29.48 -5.22 -2.13
C MET A 276 -30.07 -5.43 -3.52
N GLY A 277 -30.18 -6.68 -3.98
CA GLY A 277 -30.86 -7.00 -5.23
C GLY A 277 -32.35 -6.61 -5.21
N TYR A 278 -33.05 -6.93 -4.11
CA TYR A 278 -34.42 -6.49 -3.91
C TYR A 278 -34.55 -4.96 -3.83
N PHE A 279 -33.66 -4.29 -3.12
CA PHE A 279 -33.65 -2.83 -3.01
C PHE A 279 -33.42 -2.14 -4.36
N ALA A 280 -32.51 -2.65 -5.19
CA ALA A 280 -32.27 -2.14 -6.53
C ALA A 280 -33.49 -2.36 -7.46
N ILE A 281 -34.17 -3.49 -7.33
CA ILE A 281 -35.41 -3.79 -8.08
C ILE A 281 -36.54 -2.87 -7.62
N SER A 282 -36.67 -2.62 -6.31
CA SER A 282 -37.71 -1.76 -5.75
C SER A 282 -37.57 -0.28 -6.16
N GLN A 283 -36.36 0.19 -6.42
CA GLN A 283 -36.14 1.55 -6.96
C GLN A 283 -36.57 1.70 -8.42
N HIS A 284 -36.65 0.58 -9.16
CA HIS A 284 -37.00 0.57 -10.58
C HIS A 284 -38.46 0.16 -10.88
N LYS A 285 -39.17 -0.39 -9.91
CA LYS A 285 -40.58 -0.80 -10.02
C LYS A 285 -41.40 -0.28 -8.84
N ALA A 286 -42.55 0.29 -9.14
CA ALA A 286 -43.49 0.83 -8.17
C ALA A 286 -44.13 -0.22 -7.23
N GLU A 287 -43.96 -1.52 -7.49
CA GLU A 287 -44.40 -2.63 -6.66
C GLU A 287 -43.19 -3.44 -6.17
N VAL A 288 -42.97 -3.41 -4.87
CA VAL A 288 -41.95 -4.21 -4.20
C VAL A 288 -42.51 -5.63 -3.99
N PRO A 289 -41.91 -6.67 -4.60
CA PRO A 289 -42.30 -8.03 -4.25
C PRO A 289 -42.01 -8.28 -2.76
N ALA A 290 -42.93 -8.86 -2.03
CA ALA A 290 -42.70 -9.27 -0.66
C ALA A 290 -41.45 -10.17 -0.57
N LEU A 291 -40.56 -9.91 0.37
CA LEU A 291 -39.40 -10.78 0.63
C LEU A 291 -39.93 -12.17 1.00
N PRO A 292 -39.36 -13.24 0.46
CA PRO A 292 -39.75 -14.60 0.82
C PRO A 292 -39.63 -14.82 2.33
N ASP A 293 -40.62 -15.49 2.94
CA ASP A 293 -40.74 -15.70 4.40
C ASP A 293 -39.48 -16.33 5.02
N ASN A 294 -38.77 -17.14 4.29
CA ASN A 294 -37.51 -17.76 4.72
C ASN A 294 -36.37 -16.77 4.91
N VAL A 295 -36.44 -15.59 4.32
CA VAL A 295 -35.47 -14.49 4.54
C VAL A 295 -35.77 -13.76 5.83
N TRP A 296 -37.03 -13.52 6.16
CA TRP A 296 -37.45 -12.90 7.41
C TRP A 296 -37.13 -13.76 8.62
N GLN A 297 -37.41 -15.07 8.56
CA GLN A 297 -37.14 -16.03 9.67
C GLN A 297 -35.64 -16.15 9.99
N SER A 298 -34.79 -15.71 9.13
CA SER A 298 -33.33 -15.77 9.27
C SER A 298 -32.66 -14.47 9.69
N MET A 299 -33.42 -13.38 9.88
CA MET A 299 -32.90 -12.11 10.40
C MET A 299 -32.83 -12.12 11.93
N PRO A 300 -31.78 -11.50 12.54
CA PRO A 300 -31.72 -11.32 13.97
C PRO A 300 -32.93 -10.53 14.48
N GLU A 301 -33.53 -10.90 15.61
CA GLU A 301 -34.68 -10.23 16.21
C GLU A 301 -34.50 -8.71 16.38
N GLN A 302 -33.27 -8.25 16.59
CA GLN A 302 -32.91 -6.83 16.70
C GLN A 302 -33.17 -6.03 15.42
N VAL A 303 -33.18 -6.67 14.24
CA VAL A 303 -33.48 -6.01 12.96
C VAL A 303 -34.99 -6.00 12.73
N LEU A 304 -35.72 -7.00 13.22
CA LEU A 304 -37.17 -7.11 13.09
C LEU A 304 -37.91 -6.13 14.02
N SER A 305 -37.29 -5.70 15.12
CA SER A 305 -37.89 -4.75 16.09
C SER A 305 -37.80 -3.28 15.66
N GLN A 306 -37.02 -2.95 14.65
CA GLN A 306 -36.97 -1.60 14.10
C GLN A 306 -38.15 -1.41 13.14
N LYS A 307 -39.24 -0.82 13.63
CA LYS A 307 -40.28 -0.28 12.75
C LYS A 307 -39.61 0.59 11.67
N PRO A 308 -39.95 0.41 10.38
CA PRO A 308 -39.42 1.26 9.34
C PRO A 308 -39.75 2.72 9.69
N LEU A 309 -38.73 3.54 9.88
CA LEU A 309 -38.88 4.98 10.05
C LEU A 309 -39.62 5.50 8.82
N PRO A 310 -40.71 6.27 8.99
CA PRO A 310 -41.40 6.86 7.86
C PRO A 310 -40.41 7.74 7.10
N MET A 311 -40.13 7.40 5.85
CA MET A 311 -39.31 8.21 4.97
C MET A 311 -39.98 9.58 4.77
N ARG A 312 -39.51 10.59 5.52
CA ARG A 312 -39.83 11.97 5.21
C ARG A 312 -39.00 12.37 4.00
N HIS A 313 -39.62 12.32 2.83
CA HIS A 313 -39.13 13.02 1.64
C HIS A 313 -39.08 14.52 1.96
N ARG A 314 -37.89 15.03 2.26
CA ARG A 314 -37.55 16.42 2.03
C ARG A 314 -36.46 16.46 0.99
N LEU A 315 -36.86 16.65 -0.25
CA LEU A 315 -35.96 17.19 -1.28
C LEU A 315 -35.62 18.63 -0.84
N PRO A 316 -34.36 19.03 -0.79
CA PRO A 316 -34.02 20.43 -0.66
C PRO A 316 -34.39 21.11 -1.98
N ASN A 317 -35.26 22.12 -1.90
CA ASN A 317 -35.55 23.03 -2.99
C ASN A 317 -34.24 23.68 -3.46
N SER A 318 -34.04 23.62 -4.76
CA SER A 318 -33.10 24.44 -5.51
C SER A 318 -33.36 25.93 -5.26
N ALA A 319 -32.34 26.65 -4.83
CA ALA A 319 -32.11 28.06 -5.09
C ALA A 319 -30.61 28.27 -5.25
#